data_f433883735ed02d243dcb91446ff5a97
#
_entry.id   f433883735ed02d243dcb91446ff5a97
#
_cell.length_a   1.000
_cell.length_b   1.000
_cell.length_c   1.000
_cell.angle_alpha   90.00
_cell.angle_beta   90.00
_cell.angle_gamma   90.00
#
_symmetry.space_group_name_H-M   'P 1'
#
loop_
_entity.id
_entity.type
_entity.pdbx_description
1 polymer ?
#
loop_
_entity_poly.entity_id
_entity_poly.type
_entity_poly.pdbx_seq_one_letter_code
_entity_poly.pdbx_strand_id
1 'polypeptide(L)'
;AYARNFADYNLTPFLPIPVSNLGGANGTRLLPGTSEYKAALNKVIGNSNPITGGAKFEDQSKIYHSDANYNFKDKIKFAEIQVGGSLRQYEMNSNGSIFTDGDGKITYNEYGIYSQLTKKFLKEERLKFTGSIRYDKSQNFDGFVSPRVAFVYSAGASKRHNIRVSYQTGFR
;
A
#
# COMPACT_ATOMS: atom_id res chain seq x y z
N ALA A 1 23.38 13.12 6.27
CA ALA A 1 24.34 14.12 6.80
C ALA A 1 24.97 14.95 5.69
N TYR A 2 25.64 14.34 4.69
CA TYR A 2 26.37 15.08 3.64
C TYR A 2 25.44 15.98 2.79
N ALA A 3 24.28 15.50 2.37
CA ALA A 3 23.33 16.29 1.59
C ALA A 3 22.78 17.49 2.37
N ARG A 4 22.50 17.31 3.66
CA ARG A 4 22.06 18.39 4.55
C ARG A 4 23.15 19.45 4.68
N ASN A 5 24.39 19.03 4.97
CA ASN A 5 25.52 19.96 5.09
C ASN A 5 25.73 20.75 3.81
N PHE A 6 25.63 20.10 2.65
CA PHE A 6 25.72 20.77 1.35
C PHE A 6 24.61 21.81 1.16
N ALA A 7 23.36 21.46 1.48
CA ALA A 7 22.23 22.36 1.37
C ALA A 7 22.33 23.54 2.35
N ASP A 8 22.60 23.28 3.62
CA ASP A 8 22.71 24.29 4.66
C ASP A 8 23.86 25.28 4.34
N TYR A 9 24.94 24.77 3.77
CA TYR A 9 26.11 25.58 3.44
C TYR A 9 25.99 26.41 2.17
N ASN A 10 25.36 25.86 1.14
CA ASN A 10 25.32 26.49 -0.18
C ASN A 10 24.00 27.17 -0.53
N LEU A 11 22.87 26.78 0.10
CA LEU A 11 21.55 27.32 -0.18
C LEU A 11 21.09 28.43 0.78
N THR A 12 21.85 28.71 1.86
CA THR A 12 21.54 29.79 2.81
C THR A 12 22.58 30.91 2.76
N PRO A 13 22.82 31.54 1.60
CA PRO A 13 23.94 32.46 1.39
C PRO A 13 23.83 33.78 2.13
N PHE A 14 22.65 34.16 2.59
CA PHE A 14 22.35 35.49 3.14
C PHE A 14 22.16 35.54 4.65
N LEU A 15 22.43 34.44 5.36
CA LEU A 15 22.37 34.46 6.81
C LEU A 15 23.60 35.18 7.37
N PRO A 16 23.40 36.16 8.25
CA PRO A 16 24.51 36.89 8.88
C PRO A 16 25.32 36.05 9.91
N ILE A 17 24.91 34.80 10.10
CA ILE A 17 25.51 33.86 11.04
C ILE A 17 26.59 33.05 10.30
N PRO A 18 27.78 32.82 10.86
CA PRO A 18 28.74 31.90 10.27
C PRO A 18 28.12 30.55 10.04
N VAL A 19 28.28 30.02 8.82
CA VAL A 19 27.64 28.74 8.42
C VAL A 19 28.12 27.58 9.27
N SER A 20 29.31 27.65 9.84
CA SER A 20 29.85 26.69 10.82
C SER A 20 28.94 26.52 12.05
N ASN A 21 28.11 27.49 12.39
CA ASN A 21 27.21 27.44 13.53
C ASN A 21 25.84 26.80 13.20
N LEU A 22 25.56 26.48 11.92
CA LEU A 22 24.36 25.82 11.49
C LEU A 22 24.45 24.27 11.55
N GLY A 23 25.41 23.75 12.27
CA GLY A 23 25.40 22.35 12.69
C GLY A 23 25.88 21.33 11.66
N GLY A 24 26.70 21.72 10.68
CA GLY A 24 27.16 20.69 9.78
C GLY A 24 28.10 21.06 8.65
N ALA A 25 28.39 22.33 8.47
CA ALA A 25 29.30 22.76 7.40
C ALA A 25 30.71 22.91 7.92
N ASN A 26 31.59 22.01 7.52
CA ASN A 26 33.02 22.11 7.73
C ASN A 26 33.70 22.48 6.41
N GLY A 27 34.38 23.60 6.37
CA GLY A 27 35.22 24.01 5.24
C GLY A 27 34.73 25.26 4.51
N THR A 28 35.31 25.51 3.35
CA THR A 28 35.02 26.68 2.52
C THR A 28 33.74 26.48 1.72
N ARG A 29 32.89 27.51 1.63
CA ARG A 29 31.70 27.49 0.82
C ARG A 29 32.02 27.22 -0.64
N LEU A 30 31.31 26.25 -1.23
CA LEU A 30 31.42 25.92 -2.64
C LEU A 30 30.56 26.89 -3.47
N LEU A 31 31.16 27.58 -4.42
CA LEU A 31 30.45 28.53 -5.26
C LEU A 31 29.78 27.85 -6.45
N PRO A 32 28.49 28.12 -6.72
CA PRO A 32 27.81 27.62 -7.91
C PRO A 32 28.59 27.92 -9.19
N GLY A 33 28.71 26.91 -10.06
CA GLY A 33 29.45 27.03 -11.32
C GLY A 33 30.91 26.55 -11.27
N THR A 34 31.50 26.46 -10.08
CA THR A 34 32.87 25.90 -9.93
C THR A 34 32.90 24.37 -10.13
N SER A 35 34.08 23.84 -10.43
CA SER A 35 34.31 22.38 -10.54
C SER A 35 34.02 21.66 -9.25
N GLU A 36 34.43 22.23 -8.13
CA GLU A 36 34.28 21.70 -6.78
C GLU A 36 32.77 21.63 -6.40
N TYR A 37 32.01 22.69 -6.72
CA TYR A 37 30.55 22.69 -6.52
C TYR A 37 29.88 21.59 -7.35
N LYS A 38 30.22 21.47 -8.64
CA LYS A 38 29.66 20.45 -9.52
C LYS A 38 29.98 19.03 -9.04
N ALA A 39 31.23 18.80 -8.60
CA ALA A 39 31.66 17.51 -8.06
C ALA A 39 30.88 17.14 -6.79
N ALA A 40 30.74 18.08 -5.86
CA ALA A 40 29.98 17.88 -4.63
C ALA A 40 28.47 17.67 -4.90
N LEU A 41 27.90 18.46 -5.80
CA LEU A 41 26.50 18.30 -6.23
C LEU A 41 26.27 16.92 -6.84
N ASN A 42 27.13 16.51 -7.80
CA ASN A 42 27.00 15.20 -8.45
C ASN A 42 27.13 14.04 -7.47
N LYS A 43 27.96 14.19 -6.44
CA LYS A 43 28.05 13.18 -5.37
C LYS A 43 26.75 13.06 -4.58
N VAL A 44 26.06 14.17 -4.31
CA VAL A 44 24.79 14.17 -3.59
C VAL A 44 23.66 13.61 -4.45
N ILE A 45 23.51 14.13 -5.68
CA ILE A 45 22.40 13.72 -6.58
C ILE A 45 22.62 12.35 -7.22
N GLY A 46 23.86 11.86 -7.25
CA GLY A 46 24.20 10.53 -7.78
C GLY A 46 24.08 9.40 -6.77
N ASN A 47 23.95 9.71 -5.49
CA ASN A 47 23.84 8.73 -4.41
C ASN A 47 22.39 8.61 -3.95
N SER A 48 21.81 7.41 -4.01
CA SER A 48 20.44 7.12 -3.58
C SER A 48 20.33 6.84 -2.07
N ASN A 49 21.42 6.59 -1.38
CA ASN A 49 21.41 6.28 0.05
C ASN A 49 21.46 7.56 0.92
N PRO A 50 20.35 7.93 1.59
CA PRO A 50 20.30 9.13 2.43
C PRO A 50 21.17 9.03 3.68
N ILE A 51 21.49 7.82 4.16
CA ILE A 51 22.34 7.59 5.33
C ILE A 51 23.78 8.02 5.01
N THR A 52 24.24 7.78 3.78
CA THR A 52 25.56 8.19 3.31
C THR A 52 25.57 9.59 2.69
N GLY A 53 24.46 10.33 2.80
CA GLY A 53 24.35 11.73 2.39
C GLY A 53 23.89 11.93 0.94
N GLY A 54 23.29 10.93 0.32
CA GLY A 54 22.69 11.03 -0.99
C GLY A 54 21.32 11.72 -0.99
N ALA A 55 20.93 12.27 -2.13
CA ALA A 55 19.62 12.87 -2.37
C ALA A 55 18.96 12.36 -3.65
N LYS A 56 19.55 11.38 -4.35
CA LYS A 56 18.92 10.76 -5.51
C LYS A 56 17.71 9.95 -5.05
N PHE A 57 16.55 10.32 -5.56
CA PHE A 57 15.34 9.52 -5.38
C PHE A 57 15.40 8.33 -6.36
N GLU A 58 15.39 7.14 -5.80
CA GLU A 58 15.38 5.90 -6.58
C GLU A 58 14.48 4.90 -5.89
N ASP A 59 13.41 4.50 -6.58
CA ASP A 59 12.47 3.49 -6.12
C ASP A 59 12.24 2.45 -7.21
N GLN A 60 12.60 1.21 -6.91
CA GLN A 60 12.43 0.04 -7.76
C GLN A 60 11.48 -0.98 -7.12
N SER A 61 10.64 -0.51 -6.20
CA SER A 61 9.66 -1.35 -5.52
C SER A 61 8.68 -1.96 -6.50
N LYS A 62 8.23 -3.17 -6.19
CA LYS A 62 7.31 -3.95 -7.04
C LYS A 62 6.20 -4.55 -6.20
N ILE A 63 5.04 -4.70 -6.83
CA ILE A 63 3.91 -5.45 -6.29
C ILE A 63 3.58 -6.57 -7.26
N TYR A 64 3.59 -7.78 -6.76
CA TYR A 64 3.06 -8.95 -7.48
C TYR A 64 1.71 -9.27 -6.87
N HIS A 65 0.67 -9.26 -7.70
CA HIS A 65 -0.68 -9.58 -7.28
C HIS A 65 -1.28 -10.63 -8.19
N SER A 66 -1.85 -11.65 -7.57
CA SER A 66 -2.63 -12.68 -8.24
C SER A 66 -3.93 -12.89 -7.49
N ASP A 67 -5.04 -12.94 -8.20
CA ASP A 67 -6.33 -13.34 -7.67
C ASP A 67 -6.99 -14.34 -8.60
N ALA A 68 -7.78 -15.24 -8.00
CA ALA A 68 -8.58 -16.20 -8.72
C ALA A 68 -9.92 -16.38 -8.00
N ASN A 69 -10.99 -16.51 -8.78
CA ASN A 69 -12.29 -16.85 -8.24
C ASN A 69 -13.03 -17.82 -9.15
N TYR A 70 -13.91 -18.61 -8.56
CA TYR A 70 -14.73 -19.55 -9.26
C TYR A 70 -16.17 -19.49 -8.75
N ASN A 71 -17.12 -19.39 -9.67
CA ASN A 71 -18.56 -19.40 -9.37
C ASN A 71 -19.16 -20.75 -9.78
N PHE A 72 -19.79 -21.44 -8.82
CA PHE A 72 -20.41 -22.74 -9.01
C PHE A 72 -21.85 -22.67 -9.51
N LYS A 73 -22.32 -21.53 -9.99
CA LYS A 73 -23.70 -21.28 -10.40
C LYS A 73 -24.29 -22.37 -11.31
N ASP A 74 -23.49 -22.87 -12.25
CA ASP A 74 -23.94 -23.86 -13.21
C ASP A 74 -23.92 -25.30 -12.66
N LYS A 75 -23.19 -25.54 -11.59
CA LYS A 75 -23.05 -26.86 -10.95
C LYS A 75 -23.99 -27.04 -9.76
N ILE A 76 -24.28 -25.95 -9.04
CA ILE A 76 -25.09 -25.96 -7.82
C ILE A 76 -26.37 -25.16 -8.05
N LYS A 77 -27.50 -25.87 -8.15
CA LYS A 77 -28.79 -25.26 -8.49
C LYS A 77 -29.54 -24.64 -7.32
N PHE A 78 -29.20 -25.01 -6.07
CA PHE A 78 -29.98 -24.56 -4.90
C PHE A 78 -29.50 -23.17 -4.37
N ALA A 79 -28.30 -22.78 -4.72
CA ALA A 79 -27.71 -21.47 -4.33
C ALA A 79 -26.55 -21.14 -5.27
N GLU A 80 -26.23 -19.87 -5.40
CA GLU A 80 -25.01 -19.41 -6.07
C GLU A 80 -23.87 -19.37 -5.05
N ILE A 81 -22.85 -20.21 -5.28
CA ILE A 81 -21.66 -20.29 -4.44
C ILE A 81 -20.48 -19.80 -5.24
N GLN A 82 -19.73 -18.88 -4.66
CA GLN A 82 -18.48 -18.37 -5.20
C GLN A 82 -17.36 -18.59 -4.19
N VAL A 83 -16.21 -19.05 -4.65
CA VAL A 83 -14.99 -19.13 -3.85
C VAL A 83 -13.89 -18.38 -4.57
N GLY A 84 -12.96 -17.81 -3.83
CA GLY A 84 -11.82 -17.13 -4.42
C GLY A 84 -10.69 -16.95 -3.43
N GLY A 85 -9.54 -16.56 -3.98
CA GLY A 85 -8.36 -16.29 -3.20
C GLY A 85 -7.47 -15.27 -3.88
N SER A 86 -6.67 -14.60 -3.09
CA SER A 86 -5.71 -13.59 -3.56
C SER A 86 -4.37 -13.78 -2.87
N LEU A 87 -3.31 -13.55 -3.62
CA LEU A 87 -1.93 -13.51 -3.15
C LEU A 87 -1.35 -12.17 -3.54
N ARG A 88 -0.65 -11.53 -2.61
CA ARG A 88 0.05 -10.29 -2.86
C ARG A 88 1.42 -10.32 -2.21
N GLN A 89 2.42 -9.97 -2.99
CA GLN A 89 3.78 -9.82 -2.52
C GLN A 89 4.26 -8.42 -2.86
N TYR A 90 4.75 -7.73 -1.86
CA TYR A 90 5.42 -6.44 -1.99
C TYR A 90 6.93 -6.68 -1.92
N GLU A 91 7.66 -6.13 -2.84
CA GLU A 91 9.12 -6.04 -2.83
C GLU A 91 9.48 -4.56 -2.75
N MET A 92 9.84 -4.10 -1.57
CA MET A 92 10.25 -2.72 -1.32
C MET A 92 11.75 -2.61 -1.58
N ASN A 93 12.13 -1.74 -2.53
CA ASN A 93 13.50 -1.56 -2.99
C ASN A 93 13.74 -0.09 -3.33
N SER A 94 13.98 0.71 -2.32
CA SER A 94 14.18 2.16 -2.43
C SER A 94 15.59 2.62 -2.07
N ASN A 95 16.51 1.68 -1.80
CA ASN A 95 17.88 1.98 -1.35
C ASN A 95 17.90 2.91 -0.12
N GLY A 96 16.94 2.77 0.79
CA GLY A 96 16.83 3.61 1.98
C GLY A 96 16.25 5.00 1.74
N SER A 97 15.77 5.32 0.51
CA SER A 97 15.20 6.63 0.21
C SER A 97 13.76 6.79 0.69
N ILE A 98 12.99 5.69 0.74
CA ILE A 98 11.59 5.65 1.20
C ILE A 98 11.45 4.70 2.39
N PHE A 99 11.94 3.47 2.22
CA PHE A 99 11.87 2.40 3.21
C PHE A 99 13.22 2.21 3.91
N THR A 100 13.24 1.48 5.01
CA THR A 100 14.48 1.11 5.73
C THR A 100 15.18 -0.08 5.08
N ASP A 101 15.28 -0.05 3.76
CA ASP A 101 15.80 -1.11 2.90
C ASP A 101 17.24 -0.85 2.40
N GLY A 102 17.99 -0.04 3.16
CA GLY A 102 19.39 0.28 2.83
C GLY A 102 20.34 -0.92 2.84
N ASP A 103 20.01 -1.96 3.61
CA ASP A 103 20.78 -3.21 3.71
C ASP A 103 20.25 -4.29 2.74
N GLY A 104 19.22 -3.99 1.97
CA GLY A 104 18.62 -4.90 1.00
C GLY A 104 17.10 -4.81 0.95
N LYS A 105 16.53 -5.46 -0.04
CA LYS A 105 15.09 -5.46 -0.30
C LYS A 105 14.28 -6.03 0.87
N ILE A 106 13.17 -5.38 1.18
CA ILE A 106 12.20 -5.87 2.16
C ILE A 106 11.06 -6.54 1.40
N THR A 107 10.77 -7.80 1.73
CA THR A 107 9.65 -8.54 1.14
C THR A 107 8.52 -8.67 2.16
N TYR A 108 7.29 -8.42 1.72
CA TYR A 108 6.09 -8.54 2.54
C TYR A 108 4.99 -9.27 1.79
N ASN A 109 4.40 -10.27 2.43
CA ASN A 109 3.42 -11.16 1.80
C ASN A 109 2.06 -11.06 2.48
N GLU A 110 1.02 -11.06 1.66
CA GLU A 110 -0.38 -11.12 2.08
C GLU A 110 -1.11 -12.18 1.28
N TYR A 111 -2.04 -12.88 1.90
CA TYR A 111 -2.95 -13.80 1.24
C TYR A 111 -4.32 -13.77 1.88
N GLY A 112 -5.31 -14.02 1.07
CA GLY A 112 -6.69 -14.11 1.50
C GLY A 112 -7.46 -15.15 0.72
N ILE A 113 -8.40 -15.79 1.39
CA ILE A 113 -9.38 -16.69 0.77
C ILE A 113 -10.78 -16.30 1.21
N TYR A 114 -11.76 -16.49 0.35
CA TYR A 114 -13.14 -16.22 0.69
C TYR A 114 -14.10 -17.21 0.06
N SER A 115 -15.25 -17.34 0.69
CA SER A 115 -16.40 -18.01 0.13
C SER A 115 -17.63 -17.13 0.31
N GLN A 116 -18.48 -17.09 -0.70
CA GLN A 116 -19.75 -16.37 -0.69
C GLN A 116 -20.85 -17.28 -1.17
N LEU A 117 -21.99 -17.25 -0.48
CA LEU A 117 -23.22 -17.90 -0.85
C LEU A 117 -24.31 -16.86 -1.06
N THR A 118 -24.98 -16.92 -2.19
CA THR A 118 -26.17 -16.10 -2.49
C THR A 118 -27.34 -17.01 -2.77
N LYS A 119 -28.45 -16.78 -2.09
CA LYS A 119 -29.69 -17.52 -2.32
C LYS A 119 -30.88 -16.58 -2.32
N LYS A 120 -31.82 -16.85 -3.22
CA LYS A 120 -33.07 -16.14 -3.31
C LYS A 120 -34.20 -17.00 -2.76
N PHE A 121 -35.11 -16.40 -2.04
CA PHE A 121 -36.21 -17.00 -1.34
C PHE A 121 -37.50 -16.28 -1.66
N LEU A 122 -38.63 -16.88 -1.27
CA LEU A 122 -40.01 -16.42 -1.48
C LEU A 122 -40.45 -16.46 -2.94
N LYS A 123 -41.78 -16.33 -3.13
CA LYS A 123 -42.35 -16.23 -4.47
C LYS A 123 -41.75 -15.02 -5.19
N GLU A 124 -41.46 -15.18 -6.48
CA GLU A 124 -40.88 -14.16 -7.34
C GLU A 124 -39.47 -13.68 -6.86
N GLU A 125 -38.77 -14.51 -6.07
CA GLU A 125 -37.40 -14.21 -5.60
C GLU A 125 -37.27 -12.89 -4.81
N ARG A 126 -38.32 -12.53 -4.06
CA ARG A 126 -38.39 -11.23 -3.36
C ARG A 126 -37.39 -11.04 -2.23
N LEU A 127 -36.89 -12.11 -1.64
CA LEU A 127 -35.88 -12.06 -0.60
C LEU A 127 -34.54 -12.64 -1.10
N LYS A 128 -33.52 -11.81 -1.17
CA LYS A 128 -32.14 -12.23 -1.49
C LYS A 128 -31.34 -12.26 -0.20
N PHE A 129 -30.75 -13.40 0.08
CA PHE A 129 -29.74 -13.59 1.13
C PHE A 129 -28.36 -13.66 0.50
N THR A 130 -27.37 -13.01 1.12
CA THR A 130 -25.96 -13.16 0.78
C THR A 130 -25.17 -13.32 2.07
N GLY A 131 -24.49 -14.44 2.20
CA GLY A 131 -23.53 -14.70 3.29
C GLY A 131 -22.15 -14.88 2.71
N SER A 132 -21.15 -14.29 3.34
CA SER A 132 -19.74 -14.51 2.96
C SER A 132 -18.84 -14.59 4.18
N ILE A 133 -17.79 -15.34 4.04
CA ILE A 133 -16.71 -15.45 5.01
C ILE A 133 -15.40 -15.25 4.28
N ARG A 134 -14.52 -14.45 4.84
CA ARG A 134 -13.20 -14.17 4.30
C ARG A 134 -12.17 -14.35 5.39
N TYR A 135 -11.08 -15.00 5.06
CA TYR A 135 -9.89 -15.10 5.88
C TYR A 135 -8.76 -14.35 5.20
N ASP A 136 -8.14 -13.42 5.91
CA ASP A 136 -6.98 -12.67 5.46
C ASP A 136 -5.82 -12.88 6.43
N LYS A 137 -4.64 -13.08 5.90
CA LYS A 137 -3.39 -13.20 6.65
C LYS A 137 -2.31 -12.38 5.97
N SER A 138 -1.58 -11.61 6.76
CA SER A 138 -0.37 -10.94 6.33
C SER A 138 0.84 -11.45 7.10
N GLN A 139 2.03 -11.16 6.62
CA GLN A 139 3.27 -11.65 7.22
C GLN A 139 3.44 -11.21 8.68
N ASN A 140 3.07 -9.98 9.00
CA ASN A 140 3.32 -9.37 10.31
C ASN A 140 2.11 -9.39 11.25
N PHE A 141 0.94 -9.84 10.79
CA PHE A 141 -0.28 -9.86 11.59
C PHE A 141 -0.89 -11.24 11.60
N ASP A 142 -1.57 -11.55 12.68
CA ASP A 142 -2.33 -12.79 12.77
C ASP A 142 -3.48 -12.82 11.77
N GLY A 143 -3.85 -14.04 11.36
CA GLY A 143 -4.95 -14.23 10.43
C GLY A 143 -6.28 -13.79 11.06
N PHE A 144 -7.11 -13.13 10.25
CA PHE A 144 -8.40 -12.63 10.68
C PHE A 144 -9.53 -13.15 9.80
N VAL A 145 -10.64 -13.53 10.44
CA VAL A 145 -11.86 -13.98 9.77
C VAL A 145 -12.90 -12.88 9.78
N SER A 146 -13.38 -12.50 8.59
CA SER A 146 -14.38 -11.44 8.39
C SER A 146 -15.68 -12.04 7.84
N PRO A 147 -16.66 -12.36 8.70
CA PRO A 147 -18.00 -12.74 8.26
C PRO A 147 -18.81 -11.53 7.82
N ARG A 148 -19.65 -11.74 6.82
CA ARG A 148 -20.64 -10.78 6.32
C ARG A 148 -21.94 -11.48 6.01
N VAL A 149 -23.06 -10.87 6.40
CA VAL A 149 -24.40 -11.31 6.09
C VAL A 149 -25.21 -10.12 5.59
N ALA A 150 -25.98 -10.32 4.53
CA ALA A 150 -26.87 -9.30 3.99
C ALA A 150 -28.18 -9.91 3.52
N PHE A 151 -29.26 -9.18 3.76
CA PHE A 151 -30.60 -9.46 3.27
C PHE A 151 -31.10 -8.29 2.44
N VAL A 152 -31.74 -8.58 1.32
CA VAL A 152 -32.43 -7.57 0.50
C VAL A 152 -33.86 -8.08 0.23
N TYR A 153 -34.82 -7.31 0.67
CA TYR A 153 -36.25 -7.61 0.42
C TYR A 153 -36.85 -6.61 -0.55
N SER A 154 -37.43 -7.11 -1.65
CA SER A 154 -38.09 -6.30 -2.67
C SER A 154 -39.59 -6.26 -2.40
N ALA A 155 -40.08 -5.11 -1.94
CA ALA A 155 -41.47 -4.88 -1.54
C ALA A 155 -42.32 -4.23 -2.68
N GLY A 156 -43.63 -4.32 -2.53
CA GLY A 156 -44.59 -3.78 -3.49
C GLY A 156 -44.91 -4.69 -4.69
N ALA A 157 -46.02 -4.47 -5.36
CA ALA A 157 -46.46 -5.27 -6.51
C ALA A 157 -45.44 -5.25 -7.66
N SER A 158 -44.81 -4.10 -7.90
CA SER A 158 -43.81 -3.89 -8.97
C SER A 158 -42.35 -3.98 -8.48
N LYS A 159 -42.11 -4.46 -7.26
CA LYS A 159 -40.75 -4.60 -6.65
C LYS A 159 -39.92 -3.29 -6.65
N ARG A 160 -40.59 -2.15 -6.55
CA ARG A 160 -39.94 -0.83 -6.62
C ARG A 160 -39.25 -0.42 -5.34
N HIS A 161 -39.61 -1.02 -4.21
CA HIS A 161 -39.03 -0.69 -2.90
C HIS A 161 -38.09 -1.81 -2.47
N ASN A 162 -36.84 -1.46 -2.10
CA ASN A 162 -35.84 -2.41 -1.61
C ASN A 162 -35.43 -2.06 -0.20
N ILE A 163 -35.64 -2.97 0.73
CA ILE A 163 -35.20 -2.89 2.11
C ILE A 163 -33.95 -3.75 2.23
N ARG A 164 -32.84 -3.16 2.68
CA ARG A 164 -31.56 -3.85 2.87
C ARG A 164 -31.13 -3.80 4.32
N VAL A 165 -30.75 -4.95 4.84
CA VAL A 165 -30.11 -5.09 6.17
C VAL A 165 -28.81 -5.85 5.98
N SER A 166 -27.72 -5.38 6.56
CA SER A 166 -26.44 -6.08 6.49
C SER A 166 -25.67 -5.94 7.79
N TYR A 167 -24.94 -7.00 8.11
CA TYR A 167 -23.97 -7.04 9.20
C TYR A 167 -22.63 -7.54 8.66
N GLN A 168 -21.55 -6.91 9.04
CA GLN A 168 -20.20 -7.33 8.70
C GLN A 168 -19.22 -6.99 9.82
N THR A 169 -18.20 -7.81 9.97
CA THR A 169 -17.02 -7.48 10.75
C THR A 169 -15.87 -7.17 9.82
N GLY A 170 -14.92 -6.38 10.27
CA GLY A 170 -13.71 -6.03 9.54
C GLY A 170 -12.54 -5.93 10.48
N PHE A 171 -11.35 -6.22 9.97
CA PHE A 171 -10.09 -5.94 10.63
C PHE A 171 -9.69 -4.49 10.35
N ARG A 172 -9.14 -3.82 11.38
CA ARG A 172 -8.61 -2.46 11.27
C ARG A 172 -7.20 -2.40 11.83
#